data_07e422efd4ed4e04364214cb40e49acc
#
_entry.id   07e422efd4ed4e04364214cb40e49acc
#
_cell.length_a   1.000
_cell.length_b   1.000
_cell.length_c   1.000
_cell.angle_alpha   90.00
_cell.angle_beta   90.00
_cell.angle_gamma   90.00
#
_symmetry.space_group_name_H-M   'P 1'
#
loop_
_entity.id
_entity.type
_entity.pdbx_description
1 polymer ?
#
loop_
_entity_poly.entity_id
_entity_poly.type
_entity_poly.pdbx_seq_one_letter_code
_entity_poly.pdbx_strand_id
1 'polypeptide(L)'
;MHARIRRHAIAAATLAVTIGLMSLANPSAYAGDTELNVYNWSEYIAKDTVPNFQKLTGIHVRYDSYDSDDTLQTKLLAGSSGYDIVVPTSNFMARQIQAGVYQKLDKSKIPNLANLDPVLMSKIADADPGNQYGVPWAWGTDGIGYNIQAIKKRLGDNAPVDSWALLFDPENLAKLKGCGVSFLDAPDDAFSAALQYMGRDPNSSNPGDYHAAFEVLKKIRPYITQFNSTAYADDLANNDVCIALGWSGDVGVARRRTQDAGKSYEIRFVNPKEGGLLWFDVMAVPKDAAHAEAAMQWINYIEDPKVNAAITNEIFYPTANKPARAFVTPGIAHDPNVYIPDDVMNRMTLAKPRTAEISRLENRLWLQLKSGG
;
A
#
# COMPACT_ATOMS: atom_id res chain seq x y z
N MET A 1 46.84 104.85 10.24
CA MET A 1 47.78 103.78 10.55
C MET A 1 47.14 102.53 10.06
N HIS A 2 47.56 102.03 8.93
CA HIS A 2 46.84 101.04 8.12
C HIS A 2 47.63 99.78 8.09
N ALA A 3 47.06 98.69 8.53
CA ALA A 3 47.60 97.35 8.37
C ALA A 3 46.86 96.62 7.24
N ARG A 4 47.59 96.14 6.23
CA ARG A 4 47.09 95.40 5.10
C ARG A 4 47.10 93.94 5.46
N ILE A 5 45.95 93.27 5.35
CA ILE A 5 45.78 91.85 5.51
C ILE A 5 45.88 91.21 4.10
N ARG A 6 46.85 90.30 3.90
CA ARG A 6 46.95 89.51 2.70
C ARG A 6 46.03 88.24 2.82
N ARG A 7 45.21 88.04 1.84
CA ARG A 7 44.39 86.78 1.67
C ARG A 7 45.19 85.73 0.98
N HIS A 8 45.30 84.56 1.61
CA HIS A 8 45.78 83.34 0.98
C HIS A 8 44.58 82.51 0.59
N ALA A 9 44.45 82.22 -0.71
CA ALA A 9 43.46 81.23 -1.20
C ALA A 9 43.99 79.84 -0.99
N ILE A 10 43.23 79.06 -0.26
CA ILE A 10 43.47 77.60 -0.14
C ILE A 10 42.49 76.91 -1.09
N ALA A 11 43.02 76.25 -2.11
CA ALA A 11 42.26 75.37 -3.00
C ALA A 11 41.97 74.05 -2.28
N ALA A 12 40.69 73.79 -2.00
CA ALA A 12 40.20 72.50 -1.52
C ALA A 12 39.95 71.61 -2.71
N ALA A 13 40.73 70.53 -2.84
CA ALA A 13 40.49 69.47 -3.79
C ALA A 13 39.44 68.50 -3.19
N THR A 14 38.25 68.46 -3.76
CA THR A 14 37.15 67.56 -3.39
C THR A 14 37.39 66.21 -4.11
N LEU A 15 37.80 65.17 -3.37
CA LEU A 15 37.89 63.81 -3.85
C LEU A 15 36.52 63.14 -3.74
N ALA A 16 35.82 62.97 -4.87
CA ALA A 16 34.57 62.23 -4.94
C ALA A 16 34.85 60.70 -4.88
N VAL A 17 34.60 60.10 -3.73
CA VAL A 17 34.59 58.63 -3.58
C VAL A 17 33.22 58.11 -4.03
N THR A 18 33.16 57.58 -5.26
CA THR A 18 31.99 56.82 -5.75
C THR A 18 32.02 55.41 -5.10
N ILE A 19 31.23 55.23 -4.04
CA ILE A 19 30.94 53.92 -3.48
C ILE A 19 29.95 53.22 -4.43
N GLY A 20 30.46 52.35 -5.28
CA GLY A 20 29.64 51.44 -6.08
C GLY A 20 28.95 50.45 -5.14
N LEU A 21 27.61 50.59 -4.92
CA LEU A 21 26.78 49.52 -4.36
C LEU A 21 26.80 48.36 -5.35
N MET A 22 27.71 47.40 -5.16
CA MET A 22 27.51 46.07 -5.68
C MET A 22 26.33 45.44 -4.91
N SER A 23 25.14 45.49 -5.53
CA SER A 23 24.03 44.64 -5.13
C SER A 23 24.51 43.18 -5.27
N LEU A 24 24.91 42.57 -4.14
CA LEU A 24 24.98 41.16 -4.01
C LEU A 24 23.55 40.62 -4.22
N ALA A 25 23.21 40.30 -5.46
CA ALA A 25 22.09 39.45 -5.75
C ALA A 25 22.41 38.09 -5.04
N ASN A 26 21.91 37.92 -3.81
CA ASN A 26 21.79 36.60 -3.24
C ASN A 26 20.99 35.80 -4.25
N PRO A 27 21.54 34.73 -4.86
CA PRO A 27 20.69 33.78 -5.49
C PRO A 27 19.79 33.30 -4.34
N SER A 28 18.49 33.55 -4.42
CA SER A 28 17.49 32.82 -3.65
C SER A 28 17.73 31.37 -4.06
N ALA A 29 18.56 30.66 -3.29
CA ALA A 29 18.53 29.23 -3.33
C ALA A 29 17.03 28.90 -3.06
N TYR A 30 16.35 28.37 -4.02
CA TYR A 30 15.11 27.66 -3.78
C TYR A 30 15.48 26.64 -2.70
N ALA A 31 15.13 26.93 -1.45
CA ALA A 31 15.20 25.95 -0.39
C ALA A 31 14.23 24.86 -0.86
N GLY A 32 14.77 23.78 -1.39
CA GLY A 32 13.99 22.61 -1.70
C GLY A 32 13.29 22.12 -0.43
N ASP A 33 12.22 21.39 -0.58
CA ASP A 33 11.54 20.79 0.56
C ASP A 33 12.56 20.03 1.41
N THR A 34 12.53 20.28 2.71
CA THR A 34 13.42 19.63 3.69
C THR A 34 12.72 18.56 4.49
N GLU A 35 11.40 18.42 4.29
CA GLU A 35 10.53 17.47 4.97
C GLU A 35 9.65 16.73 3.97
N LEU A 36 9.27 15.50 4.33
CA LEU A 36 8.31 14.67 3.62
C LEU A 36 7.50 13.87 4.64
N ASN A 37 6.18 13.93 4.52
CA ASN A 37 5.26 13.19 5.37
C ASN A 37 4.62 12.05 4.57
N VAL A 38 4.95 10.82 4.91
CA VAL A 38 4.46 9.60 4.26
C VAL A 38 3.46 8.88 5.15
N TYR A 39 2.33 8.46 4.60
CA TYR A 39 1.33 7.64 5.27
C TYR A 39 1.07 6.38 4.46
N ASN A 40 1.53 5.25 4.95
CA ASN A 40 1.51 3.97 4.26
C ASN A 40 0.97 2.86 5.17
N TRP A 41 0.81 1.68 4.63
CA TRP A 41 0.42 0.49 5.37
C TRP A 41 1.46 0.09 6.42
N SER A 42 1.00 -0.56 7.49
CA SER A 42 1.89 -1.08 8.53
C SER A 42 2.81 -2.17 7.97
N GLU A 43 4.07 -2.19 8.42
CA GLU A 43 5.09 -3.19 8.01
C GLU A 43 5.30 -3.35 6.49
N TYR A 44 5.13 -2.28 5.72
CA TYR A 44 5.03 -2.32 4.25
C TYR A 44 6.20 -1.62 3.55
N ILE A 45 7.39 -1.60 4.18
CA ILE A 45 8.60 -0.96 3.66
C ILE A 45 9.86 -1.68 4.14
N ALA A 46 10.94 -1.66 3.35
CA ALA A 46 12.24 -2.15 3.80
C ALA A 46 12.88 -1.18 4.81
N LYS A 47 13.55 -1.74 5.82
CA LYS A 47 14.11 -0.98 6.96
C LYS A 47 15.03 0.16 6.56
N ASP A 48 15.81 -0.03 5.49
CA ASP A 48 16.82 0.93 5.05
C ASP A 48 16.28 1.96 4.04
N THR A 49 15.03 1.84 3.59
CA THR A 49 14.45 2.71 2.54
C THR A 49 14.43 4.18 2.99
N VAL A 50 13.84 4.48 4.15
CA VAL A 50 13.78 5.85 4.68
C VAL A 50 15.18 6.40 5.01
N PRO A 51 16.05 5.69 5.78
CA PRO A 51 17.39 6.17 6.05
C PRO A 51 18.21 6.48 4.80
N ASN A 52 18.12 5.64 3.77
CA ASN A 52 18.87 5.83 2.52
C ASN A 52 18.32 7.02 1.73
N PHE A 53 17.02 7.22 1.67
CA PHE A 53 16.41 8.42 1.05
C PHE A 53 16.87 9.70 1.73
N GLN A 54 16.80 9.76 3.05
CA GLN A 54 17.23 10.91 3.84
C GLN A 54 18.73 11.23 3.62
N LYS A 55 19.57 10.18 3.60
CA LYS A 55 21.00 10.32 3.32
C LYS A 55 21.29 10.84 1.90
N LEU A 56 20.50 10.38 0.92
CA LEU A 56 20.67 10.75 -0.49
C LEU A 56 20.24 12.19 -0.77
N THR A 57 19.12 12.63 -0.17
CA THR A 57 18.43 13.87 -0.53
C THR A 57 18.59 14.99 0.50
N GLY A 58 18.90 14.66 1.75
CA GLY A 58 18.84 15.59 2.87
C GLY A 58 17.41 15.89 3.37
N ILE A 59 16.39 15.29 2.77
CA ILE A 59 14.99 15.46 3.14
C ILE A 59 14.68 14.59 4.36
N HIS A 60 14.16 15.17 5.43
CA HIS A 60 13.70 14.43 6.60
C HIS A 60 12.34 13.80 6.34
N VAL A 61 12.20 12.51 6.61
CA VAL A 61 10.94 11.77 6.36
C VAL A 61 10.24 11.44 7.69
N ARG A 62 8.99 11.92 7.84
CA ARG A 62 8.06 11.40 8.83
C ARG A 62 7.25 10.28 8.16
N TYR A 63 7.36 9.08 8.70
CA TYR A 63 6.69 7.90 8.15
C TYR A 63 5.70 7.35 9.18
N ASP A 64 4.42 7.52 8.91
CA ASP A 64 3.32 7.03 9.73
C ASP A 64 2.61 5.89 9.00
N SER A 65 1.92 5.01 9.75
CA SER A 65 1.22 3.87 9.17
C SER A 65 -0.25 3.81 9.55
N TYR A 66 -1.02 3.10 8.71
CA TYR A 66 -2.43 2.75 8.92
C TYR A 66 -2.67 1.27 8.57
N ASP A 67 -3.87 0.78 8.87
CA ASP A 67 -4.26 -0.63 8.78
C ASP A 67 -5.47 -0.89 7.86
N SER A 68 -6.11 0.16 7.35
CA SER A 68 -7.25 0.03 6.44
C SER A 68 -7.42 1.23 5.51
N ASP A 69 -7.89 0.98 4.29
CA ASP A 69 -8.26 2.03 3.34
C ASP A 69 -9.36 2.95 3.87
N ASP A 70 -10.27 2.44 4.71
CA ASP A 70 -11.32 3.27 5.32
C ASP A 70 -10.73 4.30 6.30
N THR A 71 -9.69 3.93 7.05
CA THR A 71 -8.93 4.86 7.91
C THR A 71 -8.28 5.95 7.07
N LEU A 72 -7.58 5.58 5.99
CA LEU A 72 -6.98 6.54 5.06
C LEU A 72 -8.04 7.43 4.40
N GLN A 73 -9.12 6.85 3.88
CA GLN A 73 -10.19 7.58 3.22
C GLN A 73 -10.86 8.62 4.14
N THR A 74 -11.13 8.22 5.38
CA THR A 74 -11.71 9.14 6.39
C THR A 74 -10.80 10.34 6.61
N LYS A 75 -9.49 10.12 6.73
CA LYS A 75 -8.50 11.18 6.90
C LYS A 75 -8.41 12.11 5.68
N LEU A 76 -8.38 11.57 4.48
CA LEU A 76 -8.31 12.35 3.24
C LEU A 76 -9.57 13.18 3.00
N LEU A 77 -10.75 12.61 3.25
CA LEU A 77 -12.03 13.30 3.05
C LEU A 77 -12.29 14.40 4.10
N ALA A 78 -11.68 14.29 5.28
CA ALA A 78 -11.72 15.35 6.31
C ALA A 78 -10.93 16.59 5.88
N GLY A 79 -10.01 16.47 4.91
CA GLY A 79 -9.09 17.52 4.47
C GLY A 79 -7.96 17.78 5.46
N SER A 80 -6.97 18.54 5.02
CA SER A 80 -5.76 18.83 5.82
C SER A 80 -5.12 17.56 6.38
N SER A 81 -4.87 16.60 5.49
CA SER A 81 -4.37 15.28 5.86
C SER A 81 -3.04 15.34 6.61
N GLY A 82 -2.22 16.34 6.31
CA GLY A 82 -0.88 16.53 6.86
C GLY A 82 0.16 15.59 6.27
N TYR A 83 -0.18 14.93 5.16
CA TYR A 83 0.72 14.03 4.43
C TYR A 83 0.98 14.51 3.01
N ASP A 84 2.16 14.14 2.50
CA ASP A 84 2.61 14.47 1.16
C ASP A 84 2.54 13.24 0.23
N ILE A 85 2.68 12.05 0.80
CA ILE A 85 2.47 10.76 0.13
C ILE A 85 1.49 9.92 0.94
N VAL A 86 0.53 9.31 0.23
CA VAL A 86 -0.37 8.29 0.76
C VAL A 86 -0.38 7.10 -0.20
N VAL A 87 -0.73 5.90 0.29
CA VAL A 87 -0.65 4.66 -0.50
C VAL A 87 -1.97 3.88 -0.47
N PRO A 88 -3.06 4.40 -1.05
CA PRO A 88 -4.33 3.68 -1.12
C PRO A 88 -4.27 2.48 -2.07
N THR A 89 -5.19 1.53 -1.91
CA THR A 89 -5.48 0.58 -2.98
C THR A 89 -6.16 1.27 -4.16
N SER A 90 -5.93 0.77 -5.37
CA SER A 90 -6.38 1.40 -6.62
C SER A 90 -7.90 1.58 -6.72
N ASN A 91 -8.69 0.64 -6.19
CA ASN A 91 -10.15 0.74 -6.16
C ASN A 91 -10.63 1.86 -5.22
N PHE A 92 -9.96 2.11 -4.09
CA PHE A 92 -10.23 3.26 -3.22
C PHE A 92 -9.74 4.55 -3.86
N MET A 93 -8.54 4.56 -4.45
CA MET A 93 -8.00 5.73 -5.16
C MET A 93 -8.95 6.26 -6.22
N ALA A 94 -9.63 5.39 -6.99
CA ALA A 94 -10.58 5.81 -8.01
C ALA A 94 -11.72 6.69 -7.46
N ARG A 95 -12.27 6.34 -6.29
CA ARG A 95 -13.30 7.15 -5.60
C ARG A 95 -12.72 8.46 -5.06
N GLN A 96 -11.51 8.40 -4.54
CA GLN A 96 -10.79 9.53 -3.98
C GLN A 96 -10.38 10.53 -5.07
N ILE A 97 -10.03 10.07 -6.28
CA ILE A 97 -9.82 10.93 -7.46
C ILE A 97 -11.10 11.69 -7.81
N GLN A 98 -12.27 10.98 -7.83
CA GLN A 98 -13.56 11.62 -8.09
C GLN A 98 -13.93 12.67 -7.02
N ALA A 99 -13.53 12.44 -5.77
CA ALA A 99 -13.69 13.38 -4.68
C ALA A 99 -12.70 14.56 -4.73
N GLY A 100 -11.73 14.54 -5.65
CA GLY A 100 -10.77 15.62 -5.86
C GLY A 100 -9.75 15.78 -4.73
N VAL A 101 -9.41 14.69 -4.02
CA VAL A 101 -8.46 14.72 -2.89
C VAL A 101 -7.01 14.60 -3.30
N TYR A 102 -6.72 14.32 -4.58
CA TYR A 102 -5.37 14.20 -5.11
C TYR A 102 -5.00 15.29 -6.11
N GLN A 103 -3.73 15.59 -6.20
CA GLN A 103 -3.16 16.37 -7.30
C GLN A 103 -2.58 15.44 -8.37
N LYS A 104 -2.55 15.92 -9.63
CA LYS A 104 -1.88 15.19 -10.71
C LYS A 104 -0.38 15.18 -10.51
N LEU A 105 0.23 14.05 -10.83
CA LEU A 105 1.67 13.89 -10.78
C LEU A 105 2.37 14.66 -11.91
N ASP A 106 3.45 15.36 -11.59
CA ASP A 106 4.37 15.90 -12.59
C ASP A 106 5.34 14.76 -13.01
N LYS A 107 4.94 14.02 -14.04
CA LYS A 107 5.70 12.87 -14.56
C LYS A 107 7.09 13.23 -15.06
N SER A 108 7.34 14.50 -15.41
CA SER A 108 8.68 14.95 -15.83
C SER A 108 9.71 14.88 -14.70
N LYS A 109 9.25 14.89 -13.44
CA LYS A 109 10.06 14.79 -12.23
C LYS A 109 10.28 13.34 -11.75
N ILE A 110 9.68 12.38 -12.43
CA ILE A 110 9.70 10.96 -12.06
C ILE A 110 10.23 10.12 -13.23
N PRO A 111 11.49 10.27 -13.65
CA PRO A 111 12.06 9.53 -14.79
C PRO A 111 11.99 8.00 -14.63
N ASN A 112 12.02 7.48 -13.40
CA ASN A 112 11.93 6.05 -13.12
C ASN A 112 10.56 5.42 -13.43
N LEU A 113 9.53 6.21 -13.80
CA LEU A 113 8.29 5.67 -14.37
C LEU A 113 8.52 4.82 -15.61
N ALA A 114 9.63 5.04 -16.33
CA ALA A 114 10.04 4.23 -17.47
C ALA A 114 10.33 2.75 -17.11
N ASN A 115 10.52 2.45 -15.84
CA ASN A 115 10.77 1.09 -15.33
C ASN A 115 9.47 0.28 -15.14
N LEU A 116 8.31 0.93 -15.16
CA LEU A 116 7.04 0.28 -14.86
C LEU A 116 6.56 -0.61 -16.02
N ASP A 117 6.00 -1.78 -15.67
CA ASP A 117 5.45 -2.71 -16.66
C ASP A 117 4.18 -2.13 -17.28
N PRO A 118 4.14 -1.92 -18.62
CA PRO A 118 2.98 -1.31 -19.28
C PRO A 118 1.72 -2.17 -19.18
N VAL A 119 1.83 -3.50 -19.01
CA VAL A 119 0.68 -4.39 -18.83
C VAL A 119 0.02 -4.14 -17.49
N LEU A 120 0.82 -4.03 -16.42
CA LEU A 120 0.29 -3.71 -15.08
C LEU A 120 -0.24 -2.27 -15.01
N MET A 121 0.46 -1.32 -15.65
CA MET A 121 -0.02 0.06 -15.74
C MET A 121 -1.35 0.18 -16.49
N SER A 122 -1.60 -0.67 -17.50
CA SER A 122 -2.90 -0.68 -18.18
C SER A 122 -4.04 -1.15 -17.28
N LYS A 123 -3.78 -2.05 -16.31
CA LYS A 123 -4.77 -2.48 -15.32
C LYS A 123 -5.10 -1.37 -14.31
N ILE A 124 -4.08 -0.63 -13.87
CA ILE A 124 -4.26 0.52 -12.96
C ILE A 124 -5.05 1.65 -13.64
N ALA A 125 -4.91 1.79 -14.96
CA ALA A 125 -5.63 2.81 -15.73
C ALA A 125 -7.16 2.66 -15.69
N ASP A 126 -7.70 1.51 -15.29
CA ASP A 126 -9.15 1.35 -15.03
C ASP A 126 -9.59 2.20 -13.82
N ALA A 127 -8.70 2.38 -12.84
CA ALA A 127 -8.95 3.19 -11.64
C ALA A 127 -8.46 4.64 -11.80
N ASP A 128 -7.39 4.86 -12.55
CA ASP A 128 -6.74 6.15 -12.82
C ASP A 128 -6.51 6.35 -14.32
N PRO A 129 -7.51 6.81 -15.08
CA PRO A 129 -7.40 6.99 -16.53
C PRO A 129 -6.19 7.83 -16.93
N GLY A 130 -5.27 7.21 -17.69
CA GLY A 130 -4.00 7.80 -18.09
C GLY A 130 -2.92 7.81 -17.00
N ASN A 131 -3.14 7.10 -15.88
CA ASN A 131 -2.21 6.99 -14.76
C ASN A 131 -1.69 8.38 -14.31
N GLN A 132 -2.62 9.31 -14.04
CA GLN A 132 -2.29 10.70 -13.78
C GLN A 132 -2.04 11.00 -12.30
N TYR A 133 -2.54 10.16 -11.39
CA TYR A 133 -2.56 10.42 -9.96
C TYR A 133 -1.76 9.41 -9.14
N GLY A 134 -1.64 8.17 -9.61
CA GLY A 134 -1.01 7.08 -8.88
C GLY A 134 0.20 6.47 -9.57
N VAL A 135 1.16 6.00 -8.76
CA VAL A 135 2.30 5.17 -9.18
C VAL A 135 2.30 3.92 -8.30
N PRO A 136 2.36 2.70 -8.88
CA PRO A 136 2.28 1.49 -8.08
C PRO A 136 3.40 1.40 -7.03
N TRP A 137 3.03 1.08 -5.80
CA TRP A 137 3.95 0.69 -4.75
C TRP A 137 4.22 -0.82 -4.82
N ALA A 138 3.16 -1.60 -4.79
CA ALA A 138 3.18 -3.06 -4.90
C ALA A 138 1.80 -3.54 -5.39
N TRP A 139 1.68 -4.83 -5.66
CA TRP A 139 0.41 -5.47 -5.95
C TRP A 139 0.32 -6.82 -5.25
N GLY A 140 -0.87 -7.33 -5.07
CA GLY A 140 -1.08 -8.59 -4.39
C GLY A 140 -2.42 -9.23 -4.68
N THR A 141 -2.67 -10.34 -4.00
CA THR A 141 -3.91 -11.09 -4.11
C THR A 141 -4.45 -11.45 -2.75
N ASP A 142 -5.77 -11.58 -2.65
CA ASP A 142 -6.43 -12.20 -1.52
C ASP A 142 -6.41 -13.71 -1.67
N GLY A 143 -6.23 -14.39 -0.56
CA GLY A 143 -6.20 -15.85 -0.55
C GLY A 143 -6.25 -16.42 0.86
N ILE A 144 -5.79 -17.66 0.97
CA ILE A 144 -5.82 -18.40 2.22
C ILE A 144 -4.39 -18.63 2.70
N GLY A 145 -4.06 -18.08 3.88
CA GLY A 145 -2.85 -18.43 4.63
C GLY A 145 -3.13 -19.54 5.64
N TYR A 146 -2.31 -20.59 5.68
CA TYR A 146 -2.57 -21.68 6.62
C TYR A 146 -1.32 -22.45 7.02
N ASN A 147 -1.38 -23.04 8.23
CA ASN A 147 -0.40 -23.99 8.73
C ASN A 147 -0.72 -25.39 8.19
N ILE A 148 0.16 -25.93 7.34
CA ILE A 148 -0.02 -27.21 6.65
C ILE A 148 -0.29 -28.34 7.63
N GLN A 149 0.54 -28.47 8.67
CA GLN A 149 0.46 -29.54 9.65
C GLN A 149 -0.82 -29.46 10.49
N ALA A 150 -1.24 -28.24 10.83
CA ALA A 150 -2.47 -28.01 11.58
C ALA A 150 -3.72 -28.38 10.77
N ILE A 151 -3.77 -27.99 9.48
CA ILE A 151 -4.88 -28.32 8.58
C ILE A 151 -4.94 -29.84 8.35
N LYS A 152 -3.81 -30.47 8.01
CA LYS A 152 -3.73 -31.91 7.81
C LYS A 152 -4.18 -32.71 9.05
N LYS A 153 -3.76 -32.27 10.23
CA LYS A 153 -4.14 -32.91 11.51
C LYS A 153 -5.64 -32.91 11.76
N ARG A 154 -6.36 -31.84 11.34
CA ARG A 154 -7.77 -31.61 11.65
C ARG A 154 -8.73 -32.05 10.55
N LEU A 155 -8.35 -31.88 9.30
CA LEU A 155 -9.18 -32.14 8.12
C LEU A 155 -8.70 -33.35 7.32
N GLY A 156 -7.51 -33.88 7.60
CA GLY A 156 -6.92 -35.00 6.85
C GLY A 156 -6.26 -34.57 5.54
N ASP A 157 -5.82 -35.57 4.76
CA ASP A 157 -5.10 -35.35 3.49
C ASP A 157 -6.00 -34.81 2.36
N ASN A 158 -7.32 -34.97 2.48
CA ASN A 158 -8.31 -34.53 1.49
C ASN A 158 -8.90 -33.14 1.81
N ALA A 159 -8.25 -32.37 2.70
CA ALA A 159 -8.67 -30.99 2.97
C ALA A 159 -8.70 -30.16 1.68
N PRO A 160 -9.74 -29.32 1.45
CA PRO A 160 -9.87 -28.51 0.24
C PRO A 160 -8.95 -27.28 0.30
N VAL A 161 -7.63 -27.50 0.39
CA VAL A 161 -6.64 -26.44 0.62
C VAL A 161 -6.49 -25.47 -0.56
N ASP A 162 -7.01 -25.80 -1.73
CA ASP A 162 -7.00 -25.01 -2.96
C ASP A 162 -8.33 -24.29 -3.22
N SER A 163 -9.23 -24.24 -2.25
CA SER A 163 -10.60 -23.74 -2.41
C SER A 163 -11.02 -22.84 -1.26
N TRP A 164 -11.82 -21.82 -1.56
CA TRP A 164 -12.51 -21.03 -0.55
C TRP A 164 -13.37 -21.85 0.40
N ALA A 165 -13.76 -23.09 0.02
CA ALA A 165 -14.46 -24.02 0.91
C ALA A 165 -13.69 -24.31 2.20
N LEU A 166 -12.37 -24.15 2.21
CA LEU A 166 -11.57 -24.27 3.43
C LEU A 166 -11.96 -23.25 4.51
N LEU A 167 -12.37 -22.04 4.09
CA LEU A 167 -12.76 -20.92 4.97
C LEU A 167 -14.28 -20.69 5.05
N PHE A 168 -15.05 -21.04 4.01
CA PHE A 168 -16.48 -20.71 3.96
C PHE A 168 -17.42 -21.89 4.17
N ASP A 169 -16.90 -23.13 4.23
CA ASP A 169 -17.69 -24.29 4.62
C ASP A 169 -17.71 -24.41 6.16
N PRO A 170 -18.89 -24.29 6.80
CA PRO A 170 -19.00 -24.39 8.26
C PRO A 170 -18.49 -25.74 8.84
N GLU A 171 -18.58 -26.84 8.08
CA GLU A 171 -18.11 -28.16 8.55
C GLU A 171 -16.58 -28.20 8.66
N ASN A 172 -15.87 -27.53 7.74
CA ASN A 172 -14.42 -27.39 7.80
C ASN A 172 -14.01 -26.47 8.95
N LEU A 173 -14.62 -25.28 9.05
CA LEU A 173 -14.25 -24.30 10.08
C LEU A 173 -14.59 -24.79 11.51
N ALA A 174 -15.64 -25.55 11.70
CA ALA A 174 -15.98 -26.15 12.99
C ALA A 174 -14.81 -27.01 13.53
N LYS A 175 -14.13 -27.74 12.66
CA LYS A 175 -12.95 -28.56 13.01
C LYS A 175 -11.71 -27.71 13.26
N LEU A 176 -11.63 -26.52 12.65
CA LEU A 176 -10.48 -25.61 12.74
C LEU A 176 -10.61 -24.58 13.89
N LYS A 177 -11.80 -24.38 14.45
CA LYS A 177 -12.05 -23.41 15.55
C LYS A 177 -11.04 -23.54 16.69
N GLY A 178 -10.65 -24.76 17.07
CA GLY A 178 -9.72 -25.01 18.18
C GLY A 178 -8.25 -24.71 17.89
N CYS A 179 -7.88 -24.28 16.66
CA CYS A 179 -6.52 -23.82 16.32
C CYS A 179 -6.46 -22.34 15.90
N GLY A 180 -7.57 -21.64 16.00
CA GLY A 180 -7.66 -20.23 15.63
C GLY A 180 -7.90 -20.01 14.14
N VAL A 181 -8.90 -19.18 13.85
CA VAL A 181 -9.31 -18.75 12.51
C VAL A 181 -9.31 -17.23 12.48
N SER A 182 -8.51 -16.62 11.60
CA SER A 182 -8.44 -15.18 11.42
C SER A 182 -9.08 -14.76 10.11
N PHE A 183 -9.81 -13.65 10.14
CA PHE A 183 -10.25 -12.95 8.95
C PHE A 183 -9.67 -11.53 8.99
N LEU A 184 -9.34 -11.00 7.83
CA LEU A 184 -9.01 -9.57 7.70
C LEU A 184 -10.16 -8.72 8.24
N ASP A 185 -9.86 -7.65 8.95
CA ASP A 185 -10.86 -6.62 9.27
C ASP A 185 -11.01 -5.66 8.08
N ALA A 186 -11.36 -6.25 6.94
CA ALA A 186 -11.50 -5.62 5.63
C ALA A 186 -12.76 -6.15 4.96
N PRO A 187 -13.87 -5.40 5.01
CA PRO A 187 -15.15 -5.86 4.45
C PRO A 187 -15.07 -6.14 2.95
N ASP A 188 -14.43 -5.28 2.16
CA ASP A 188 -14.27 -5.46 0.70
C ASP A 188 -13.68 -6.84 0.37
N ASP A 189 -12.64 -7.28 1.09
CA ASP A 189 -11.96 -8.54 0.86
C ASP A 189 -12.81 -9.73 1.30
N ALA A 190 -13.40 -9.65 2.50
CA ALA A 190 -14.22 -10.72 3.05
C ALA A 190 -15.49 -10.99 2.22
N PHE A 191 -16.19 -9.93 1.78
CA PHE A 191 -17.36 -10.07 0.92
C PHE A 191 -16.99 -10.55 -0.48
N SER A 192 -15.89 -10.06 -1.05
CA SER A 192 -15.39 -10.54 -2.35
C SER A 192 -15.05 -12.02 -2.33
N ALA A 193 -14.33 -12.48 -1.31
CA ALA A 193 -14.01 -13.90 -1.13
C ALA A 193 -15.28 -14.76 -0.96
N ALA A 194 -16.27 -14.28 -0.19
CA ALA A 194 -17.55 -14.98 -0.03
C ALA A 194 -18.34 -15.03 -1.35
N LEU A 195 -18.35 -13.97 -2.15
CA LEU A 195 -18.97 -13.94 -3.47
C LEU A 195 -18.30 -14.93 -4.43
N GLN A 196 -16.98 -14.99 -4.45
CA GLN A 196 -16.23 -15.96 -5.26
C GLN A 196 -16.48 -17.41 -4.83
N TYR A 197 -16.54 -17.67 -3.52
CA TYR A 197 -16.96 -18.97 -3.00
C TYR A 197 -18.34 -19.39 -3.51
N MET A 198 -19.26 -18.43 -3.67
CA MET A 198 -20.60 -18.65 -4.21
C MET A 198 -20.66 -18.72 -5.74
N GLY A 199 -19.53 -18.54 -6.44
CA GLY A 199 -19.49 -18.45 -7.90
C GLY A 199 -20.12 -17.16 -8.45
N ARG A 200 -20.13 -16.08 -7.67
CA ARG A 200 -20.64 -14.76 -8.06
C ARG A 200 -19.49 -13.80 -8.38
N ASP A 201 -19.84 -12.72 -9.09
CA ASP A 201 -18.87 -11.65 -9.38
C ASP A 201 -18.46 -10.94 -8.07
N PRO A 202 -17.16 -10.96 -7.71
CA PRO A 202 -16.66 -10.26 -6.53
C PRO A 202 -16.84 -8.73 -6.60
N ASN A 203 -17.00 -8.17 -7.80
CA ASN A 203 -17.28 -6.75 -8.04
C ASN A 203 -18.79 -6.44 -8.24
N SER A 204 -19.68 -7.33 -7.80
CA SER A 204 -21.12 -7.16 -7.99
C SER A 204 -21.60 -5.79 -7.50
N SER A 205 -22.50 -5.17 -8.25
CA SER A 205 -23.25 -3.97 -7.86
C SER A 205 -24.68 -4.29 -7.38
N ASN A 206 -25.02 -5.58 -7.28
CA ASN A 206 -26.35 -6.02 -6.83
C ASN A 206 -26.39 -6.18 -5.30
N PRO A 207 -27.18 -5.40 -4.56
CA PRO A 207 -27.30 -5.53 -3.10
C PRO A 207 -27.72 -6.94 -2.63
N GLY A 208 -28.48 -7.68 -3.45
CA GLY A 208 -28.91 -9.05 -3.16
C GLY A 208 -27.73 -10.03 -3.07
N ASP A 209 -26.64 -9.80 -3.79
CA ASP A 209 -25.43 -10.62 -3.72
C ASP A 209 -24.71 -10.43 -2.37
N TYR A 210 -24.66 -9.19 -1.85
CA TYR A 210 -24.08 -8.88 -0.54
C TYR A 210 -24.89 -9.46 0.61
N HIS A 211 -26.23 -9.44 0.51
CA HIS A 211 -27.07 -10.12 1.50
C HIS A 211 -26.84 -11.64 1.49
N ALA A 212 -26.69 -12.24 0.30
CA ALA A 212 -26.39 -13.67 0.20
C ALA A 212 -24.98 -14.01 0.74
N ALA A 213 -23.98 -13.18 0.44
CA ALA A 213 -22.63 -13.34 0.98
C ALA A 213 -22.63 -13.15 2.51
N PHE A 214 -23.42 -12.21 3.04
CA PHE A 214 -23.60 -12.04 4.48
C PHE A 214 -24.15 -13.30 5.16
N GLU A 215 -25.12 -13.99 4.56
CA GLU A 215 -25.64 -15.24 5.11
C GLU A 215 -24.59 -16.37 5.11
N VAL A 216 -23.66 -16.38 4.14
CA VAL A 216 -22.49 -17.28 4.17
C VAL A 216 -21.56 -16.92 5.33
N LEU A 217 -21.17 -15.66 5.44
CA LEU A 217 -20.29 -15.15 6.50
C LEU A 217 -20.90 -15.39 7.89
N LYS A 218 -22.22 -15.17 8.03
CA LYS A 218 -22.94 -15.40 9.29
C LYS A 218 -22.90 -16.86 9.74
N LYS A 219 -23.00 -17.83 8.82
CA LYS A 219 -22.89 -19.26 9.15
C LYS A 219 -21.53 -19.64 9.72
N ILE A 220 -20.46 -19.00 9.26
CA ILE A 220 -19.09 -19.28 9.70
C ILE A 220 -18.65 -18.41 10.88
N ARG A 221 -19.35 -17.30 11.17
CA ARG A 221 -19.03 -16.34 12.24
C ARG A 221 -18.72 -17.01 13.59
N PRO A 222 -19.44 -18.06 14.07
CA PRO A 222 -19.17 -18.71 15.36
C PRO A 222 -17.79 -19.40 15.43
N TYR A 223 -17.14 -19.63 14.29
CA TYR A 223 -15.86 -20.29 14.19
C TYR A 223 -14.69 -19.31 14.00
N ILE A 224 -14.97 -18.06 13.63
CA ILE A 224 -13.95 -17.01 13.46
C ILE A 224 -13.51 -16.55 14.85
N THR A 225 -12.21 -16.69 15.11
CA THR A 225 -11.58 -16.30 16.39
C THR A 225 -11.40 -14.80 16.47
N GLN A 226 -10.97 -14.17 15.36
CA GLN A 226 -10.66 -12.76 15.31
C GLN A 226 -10.86 -12.14 13.91
N PHE A 227 -11.08 -10.82 13.89
CA PHE A 227 -10.95 -9.97 12.72
C PHE A 227 -9.74 -9.07 12.95
N ASN A 228 -8.67 -9.26 12.18
CA ASN A 228 -7.41 -8.56 12.39
C ASN A 228 -6.61 -8.48 11.09
N SER A 229 -6.33 -7.28 10.61
CA SER A 229 -5.55 -7.03 9.40
C SER A 229 -4.06 -6.76 9.67
N THR A 230 -3.66 -6.59 10.94
CA THR A 230 -2.29 -6.19 11.29
C THR A 230 -1.47 -7.34 11.87
N ALA A 231 -2.00 -8.04 12.87
CA ALA A 231 -1.24 -9.04 13.62
C ALA A 231 -1.41 -10.47 13.09
N TYR A 232 -2.33 -10.73 12.16
CA TYR A 232 -2.63 -12.10 11.73
C TYR A 232 -1.43 -12.84 11.10
N ALA A 233 -0.48 -12.10 10.51
CA ALA A 233 0.75 -12.70 9.98
C ALA A 233 1.65 -13.24 11.11
N ASP A 234 1.78 -12.49 12.20
CA ASP A 234 2.48 -12.94 13.39
C ASP A 234 1.74 -14.09 14.08
N ASP A 235 0.41 -14.00 14.18
CA ASP A 235 -0.42 -15.06 14.77
C ASP A 235 -0.29 -16.37 13.99
N LEU A 236 -0.22 -16.31 12.64
CA LEU A 236 0.10 -17.49 11.80
C LEU A 236 1.52 -17.99 12.06
N ALA A 237 2.52 -17.10 12.10
CA ALA A 237 3.91 -17.46 12.33
C ALA A 237 4.15 -18.07 13.71
N ASN A 238 3.37 -17.67 14.72
CA ASN A 238 3.43 -18.18 16.08
C ASN A 238 2.51 -19.40 16.32
N ASN A 239 1.63 -19.71 15.34
CA ASN A 239 0.59 -20.74 15.43
C ASN A 239 -0.50 -20.43 16.48
N ASP A 240 -0.77 -19.15 16.73
CA ASP A 240 -1.90 -18.65 17.51
C ASP A 240 -3.20 -18.75 16.69
N VAL A 241 -3.08 -18.63 15.36
CA VAL A 241 -4.08 -19.04 14.38
C VAL A 241 -3.49 -20.04 13.39
N CYS A 242 -4.29 -20.98 12.91
CA CYS A 242 -3.83 -21.98 11.95
C CYS A 242 -4.29 -21.73 10.52
N ILE A 243 -5.21 -20.79 10.33
CA ILE A 243 -5.75 -20.41 9.03
C ILE A 243 -6.21 -18.95 9.07
N ALA A 244 -6.01 -18.25 7.95
CA ALA A 244 -6.48 -16.88 7.77
C ALA A 244 -6.99 -16.63 6.35
N LEU A 245 -8.05 -15.81 6.22
CA LEU A 245 -8.24 -14.99 5.04
C LEU A 245 -7.17 -13.91 5.12
N GLY A 246 -6.30 -13.81 4.12
CA GLY A 246 -5.16 -12.91 4.18
C GLY A 246 -4.61 -12.52 2.82
N TRP A 247 -3.68 -11.58 2.85
CA TRP A 247 -2.97 -11.07 1.69
C TRP A 247 -1.70 -11.87 1.41
N SER A 248 -1.38 -12.02 0.12
CA SER A 248 -0.30 -12.91 -0.34
C SER A 248 1.07 -12.60 0.28
N GLY A 249 1.46 -11.34 0.37
CA GLY A 249 2.76 -10.93 0.91
C GLY A 249 2.86 -11.12 2.42
N ASP A 250 1.82 -10.79 3.17
CA ASP A 250 1.81 -10.95 4.63
C ASP A 250 1.96 -12.43 5.03
N VAL A 251 1.29 -13.34 4.30
CA VAL A 251 1.48 -14.77 4.52
C VAL A 251 2.89 -15.21 4.10
N GLY A 252 3.49 -14.56 3.08
CA GLY A 252 4.91 -14.71 2.74
C GLY A 252 5.83 -14.30 3.88
N VAL A 253 5.55 -13.17 4.53
CA VAL A 253 6.26 -12.71 5.75
C VAL A 253 6.08 -13.70 6.90
N ALA A 254 4.85 -14.17 7.14
CA ALA A 254 4.58 -15.19 8.17
C ALA A 254 5.40 -16.46 7.94
N ARG A 255 5.48 -16.92 6.68
CA ARG A 255 6.30 -18.08 6.29
C ARG A 255 7.79 -17.85 6.59
N ARG A 256 8.33 -16.67 6.20
CA ARG A 256 9.72 -16.31 6.51
C ARG A 256 9.99 -16.30 8.01
N ARG A 257 9.14 -15.66 8.81
CA ARG A 257 9.25 -15.60 10.27
C ARG A 257 9.27 -17.01 10.89
N THR A 258 8.43 -17.91 10.37
CA THR A 258 8.37 -19.32 10.81
C THR A 258 9.69 -20.05 10.51
N GLN A 259 10.26 -19.86 9.32
CA GLN A 259 11.53 -20.46 8.90
C GLN A 259 12.71 -19.92 9.72
N ASP A 260 12.80 -18.60 9.88
CA ASP A 260 13.87 -17.92 10.65
C ASP A 260 13.85 -18.35 12.13
N ALA A 261 12.67 -18.59 12.68
CA ALA A 261 12.49 -19.10 14.04
C ALA A 261 12.68 -20.62 14.17
N GLY A 262 13.02 -21.34 13.10
CA GLY A 262 13.25 -22.79 13.10
C GLY A 262 12.04 -23.60 13.55
N LYS A 263 10.81 -23.14 13.27
CA LYS A 263 9.59 -23.85 13.67
C LYS A 263 9.44 -25.17 12.90
N SER A 264 8.79 -26.16 13.51
CA SER A 264 8.55 -27.49 12.94
C SER A 264 7.35 -27.59 12.01
N TYR A 265 6.69 -26.47 11.70
CA TYR A 265 5.56 -26.38 10.80
C TYR A 265 5.82 -25.35 9.69
N GLU A 266 5.06 -25.48 8.61
CA GLU A 266 5.17 -24.63 7.43
C GLU A 266 3.88 -23.83 7.23
N ILE A 267 4.03 -22.52 7.00
CA ILE A 267 2.94 -21.64 6.56
C ILE A 267 2.92 -21.62 5.04
N ARG A 268 1.72 -21.75 4.46
CA ARG A 268 1.49 -21.68 3.02
C ARG A 268 0.41 -20.68 2.69
N PHE A 269 0.61 -19.98 1.58
CA PHE A 269 -0.43 -19.20 0.92
C PHE A 269 -0.98 -19.97 -0.27
N VAL A 270 -2.24 -19.79 -0.58
CA VAL A 270 -2.87 -20.30 -1.79
C VAL A 270 -3.84 -19.29 -2.37
N ASN A 271 -3.77 -19.12 -3.70
CA ASN A 271 -4.81 -18.49 -4.49
C ASN A 271 -5.88 -19.54 -4.81
N PRO A 272 -7.12 -19.41 -4.29
CA PRO A 272 -8.14 -20.43 -4.48
C PRO A 272 -8.50 -20.66 -5.95
N LYS A 273 -8.93 -21.85 -6.27
CA LYS A 273 -9.29 -22.24 -7.65
C LYS A 273 -10.51 -21.51 -8.19
N GLU A 274 -11.37 -21.02 -7.31
CA GLU A 274 -12.53 -20.18 -7.66
C GLU A 274 -12.11 -18.76 -8.05
N GLY A 275 -10.86 -18.39 -7.83
CA GLY A 275 -10.31 -17.06 -8.01
C GLY A 275 -10.08 -16.30 -6.70
N GLY A 276 -9.46 -15.14 -6.80
CA GLY A 276 -9.22 -14.20 -5.71
C GLY A 276 -9.26 -12.76 -6.24
N LEU A 277 -9.24 -11.77 -5.36
CA LEU A 277 -8.99 -10.40 -5.78
C LEU A 277 -7.53 -10.20 -6.14
N LEU A 278 -7.32 -9.41 -7.19
CA LEU A 278 -6.05 -8.78 -7.54
C LEU A 278 -6.19 -7.29 -7.26
N TRP A 279 -5.24 -6.72 -6.55
CA TRP A 279 -5.24 -5.31 -6.22
C TRP A 279 -3.85 -4.68 -6.38
N PHE A 280 -3.82 -3.36 -6.48
CA PHE A 280 -2.61 -2.55 -6.55
C PHE A 280 -2.66 -1.49 -5.45
N ASP A 281 -1.58 -1.38 -4.69
CA ASP A 281 -1.35 -0.22 -3.84
C ASP A 281 -0.55 0.81 -4.61
N VAL A 282 -0.98 2.05 -4.53
CA VAL A 282 -0.44 3.12 -5.38
C VAL A 282 -0.06 4.34 -4.56
N MET A 283 1.15 4.85 -4.77
CA MET A 283 1.57 6.14 -4.21
C MET A 283 0.80 7.26 -4.88
N ALA A 284 0.13 8.07 -4.11
CA ALA A 284 -0.59 9.26 -4.58
C ALA A 284 -0.22 10.47 -3.71
N VAL A 285 -0.34 11.67 -4.30
CA VAL A 285 -0.02 12.93 -3.63
C VAL A 285 -1.33 13.64 -3.29
N PRO A 286 -1.66 13.84 -2.00
CA PRO A 286 -2.82 14.61 -1.59
C PRO A 286 -2.81 16.01 -2.19
N LYS A 287 -4.02 16.57 -2.44
CA LYS A 287 -4.16 17.91 -3.02
C LYS A 287 -3.60 19.00 -2.10
N ASP A 288 -3.62 18.77 -0.81
CA ASP A 288 -3.14 19.64 0.26
C ASP A 288 -1.71 19.34 0.72
N ALA A 289 -0.97 18.48 -0.01
CA ALA A 289 0.42 18.18 0.28
C ALA A 289 1.27 19.46 0.29
N ALA A 290 1.98 19.70 1.39
CA ALA A 290 2.83 20.86 1.58
C ALA A 290 4.17 20.73 0.83
N HIS A 291 4.65 19.48 0.63
CA HIS A 291 5.98 19.18 0.10
C HIS A 291 5.88 18.34 -1.19
N ALA A 292 5.14 18.85 -2.19
CA ALA A 292 4.88 18.12 -3.44
C ALA A 292 6.17 17.79 -4.23
N GLU A 293 7.20 18.65 -4.16
CA GLU A 293 8.49 18.38 -4.80
C GLU A 293 9.22 17.20 -4.15
N ALA A 294 9.25 17.15 -2.82
CA ALA A 294 9.81 16.01 -2.08
C ALA A 294 9.02 14.73 -2.36
N ALA A 295 7.70 14.84 -2.52
CA ALA A 295 6.84 13.71 -2.89
C ALA A 295 7.22 13.12 -4.26
N MET A 296 7.48 13.95 -5.28
CA MET A 296 7.95 13.48 -6.60
C MET A 296 9.33 12.81 -6.50
N GLN A 297 10.24 13.37 -5.69
CA GLN A 297 11.55 12.76 -5.44
C GLN A 297 11.43 11.41 -4.74
N TRP A 298 10.52 11.28 -3.77
CA TRP A 298 10.24 10.02 -3.10
C TRP A 298 9.73 8.97 -4.08
N ILE A 299 8.71 9.29 -4.88
CA ILE A 299 8.16 8.37 -5.88
C ILE A 299 9.26 7.92 -6.85
N ASN A 300 10.07 8.87 -7.34
CA ASN A 300 11.18 8.52 -8.23
C ASN A 300 12.23 7.62 -7.55
N TYR A 301 12.53 7.85 -6.28
CA TYR A 301 13.45 7.03 -5.50
C TYR A 301 12.91 5.62 -5.27
N ILE A 302 11.63 5.48 -4.91
CA ILE A 302 10.99 4.17 -4.74
C ILE A 302 11.01 3.37 -6.04
N GLU A 303 10.88 4.04 -7.19
CA GLU A 303 10.93 3.40 -8.51
C GLU A 303 12.36 3.17 -9.04
N ASP A 304 13.41 3.41 -8.25
CA ASP A 304 14.73 2.83 -8.54
C ASP A 304 14.66 1.30 -8.41
N PRO A 305 15.13 0.53 -9.42
CA PRO A 305 14.99 -0.92 -9.41
C PRO A 305 15.56 -1.64 -8.20
N LYS A 306 16.65 -1.13 -7.60
CA LYS A 306 17.28 -1.75 -6.43
C LYS A 306 16.51 -1.41 -5.15
N VAL A 307 16.03 -0.18 -5.03
CA VAL A 307 15.19 0.26 -3.90
C VAL A 307 13.89 -0.51 -3.91
N ASN A 308 13.25 -0.58 -5.06
CA ASN A 308 11.98 -1.27 -5.24
C ASN A 308 12.12 -2.79 -4.95
N ALA A 309 13.18 -3.44 -5.44
CA ALA A 309 13.47 -4.83 -5.13
C ALA A 309 13.75 -5.09 -3.65
N ALA A 310 14.42 -4.16 -2.95
CA ALA A 310 14.64 -4.27 -1.51
C ALA A 310 13.31 -4.27 -0.74
N ILE A 311 12.35 -3.46 -1.17
CA ILE A 311 10.99 -3.46 -0.61
C ILE A 311 10.32 -4.82 -0.86
N THR A 312 10.29 -5.32 -2.10
CA THR A 312 9.75 -6.66 -2.41
C THR A 312 10.38 -7.76 -1.56
N ASN A 313 11.71 -7.71 -1.36
CA ASN A 313 12.42 -8.69 -0.53
C ASN A 313 12.01 -8.66 0.95
N GLU A 314 11.55 -7.51 1.45
CA GLU A 314 11.09 -7.37 2.83
C GLU A 314 9.62 -7.76 2.97
N ILE A 315 8.75 -7.26 2.08
CA ILE A 315 7.29 -7.36 2.23
C ILE A 315 6.66 -8.54 1.48
N PHE A 316 7.40 -9.25 0.63
CA PHE A 316 6.93 -10.39 -0.19
C PHE A 316 5.79 -10.07 -1.16
N TYR A 317 5.56 -8.80 -1.46
CA TYR A 317 4.65 -8.38 -2.52
C TYR A 317 5.43 -8.10 -3.81
N PRO A 318 4.90 -8.51 -4.96
CA PRO A 318 5.53 -8.23 -6.25
C PRO A 318 5.42 -6.75 -6.60
N THR A 319 6.40 -6.29 -7.36
CA THR A 319 6.44 -4.92 -7.87
C THR A 319 5.95 -4.84 -9.32
N ALA A 320 5.47 -3.66 -9.71
CA ALA A 320 5.24 -3.32 -11.11
C ALA A 320 6.52 -2.82 -11.81
N ASN A 321 7.61 -2.62 -11.09
CA ASN A 321 8.90 -2.20 -11.63
C ASN A 321 9.61 -3.40 -12.28
N LYS A 322 9.57 -3.46 -13.61
CA LYS A 322 10.06 -4.62 -14.36
C LYS A 322 11.55 -4.92 -14.18
N PRO A 323 12.48 -3.93 -14.25
CA PRO A 323 13.89 -4.16 -13.97
C PRO A 323 14.18 -4.59 -12.52
N ALA A 324 13.35 -4.22 -11.55
CA ALA A 324 13.55 -4.58 -10.15
C ALA A 324 13.58 -6.10 -9.92
N ARG A 325 12.84 -6.87 -10.71
CA ARG A 325 12.79 -8.34 -10.58
C ARG A 325 14.18 -8.99 -10.63
N ALA A 326 15.14 -8.41 -11.36
CA ALA A 326 16.51 -8.93 -11.43
C ALA A 326 17.28 -8.77 -10.11
N PHE A 327 16.83 -7.92 -9.20
CA PHE A 327 17.44 -7.68 -7.89
C PHE A 327 16.66 -8.30 -6.73
N VAL A 328 15.49 -8.88 -7.02
CA VAL A 328 14.72 -9.66 -6.03
C VAL A 328 15.46 -10.97 -5.75
N THR A 329 15.50 -11.39 -4.48
CA THR A 329 16.16 -12.63 -4.09
C THR A 329 15.57 -13.82 -4.83
N PRO A 330 16.38 -14.81 -5.28
CA PRO A 330 15.89 -15.91 -6.11
C PRO A 330 14.72 -16.69 -5.52
N GLY A 331 14.69 -16.88 -4.18
CA GLY A 331 13.60 -17.57 -3.50
C GLY A 331 12.26 -16.84 -3.59
N ILE A 332 12.26 -15.51 -3.69
CA ILE A 332 11.07 -14.68 -3.85
C ILE A 332 10.74 -14.48 -5.33
N ALA A 333 11.76 -14.23 -6.17
CA ALA A 333 11.57 -14.01 -7.61
C ALA A 333 10.95 -15.20 -8.34
N HIS A 334 11.12 -16.42 -7.80
CA HIS A 334 10.57 -17.68 -8.34
C HIS A 334 9.42 -18.26 -7.49
N ASP A 335 8.98 -17.55 -6.45
CA ASP A 335 7.83 -17.99 -5.66
C ASP A 335 6.53 -17.75 -6.45
N PRO A 336 5.75 -18.81 -6.75
CA PRO A 336 4.51 -18.68 -7.50
C PRO A 336 3.39 -17.98 -6.72
N ASN A 337 3.59 -17.70 -5.43
CA ASN A 337 2.65 -16.91 -4.62
C ASN A 337 3.01 -15.42 -4.62
N VAL A 338 4.24 -15.06 -5.00
CA VAL A 338 4.66 -13.68 -5.19
C VAL A 338 4.49 -13.30 -6.66
N TYR A 339 5.15 -14.01 -7.57
CA TYR A 339 5.02 -13.80 -9.01
C TYR A 339 4.12 -14.91 -9.58
N ILE A 340 2.82 -14.70 -9.48
CA ILE A 340 1.81 -15.70 -9.81
C ILE A 340 1.86 -16.10 -11.30
N PRO A 341 1.72 -17.41 -11.62
CA PRO A 341 1.68 -17.91 -12.99
C PRO A 341 0.48 -17.36 -13.78
N ASP A 342 0.60 -17.33 -15.11
CA ASP A 342 -0.44 -16.80 -15.99
C ASP A 342 -1.79 -17.50 -15.82
N ASP A 343 -1.80 -18.81 -15.59
CA ASP A 343 -3.04 -19.57 -15.39
C ASP A 343 -3.74 -19.21 -14.08
N VAL A 344 -2.99 -18.83 -13.04
CA VAL A 344 -3.53 -18.27 -11.79
C VAL A 344 -3.98 -16.83 -12.02
N MET A 345 -3.14 -15.99 -12.67
CA MET A 345 -3.47 -14.60 -12.98
C MET A 345 -4.78 -14.48 -13.77
N ASN A 346 -5.05 -15.41 -14.69
CA ASN A 346 -6.28 -15.42 -15.49
C ASN A 346 -7.55 -15.75 -14.70
N ARG A 347 -7.41 -16.29 -13.48
CA ARG A 347 -8.55 -16.53 -12.57
C ARG A 347 -8.76 -15.40 -11.57
N MET A 348 -7.78 -14.49 -11.44
CA MET A 348 -7.88 -13.37 -10.51
C MET A 348 -8.78 -12.28 -11.08
N THR A 349 -9.56 -11.66 -10.23
CA THR A 349 -10.43 -10.54 -10.58
C THR A 349 -9.82 -9.24 -10.04
N LEU A 350 -9.58 -8.28 -10.91
CA LEU A 350 -9.13 -6.96 -10.49
C LEU A 350 -10.18 -6.30 -9.60
N ALA A 351 -9.78 -5.86 -8.41
CA ALA A 351 -10.63 -5.11 -7.50
C ALA A 351 -11.09 -3.80 -8.15
N LYS A 352 -12.41 -3.57 -8.18
CA LYS A 352 -13.03 -2.38 -8.76
C LYS A 352 -13.71 -1.52 -7.70
N PRO A 353 -13.82 -0.21 -7.95
CA PRO A 353 -14.51 0.68 -7.04
C PRO A 353 -15.97 0.23 -6.80
N ARG A 354 -16.38 0.12 -5.55
CA ARG A 354 -17.78 -0.11 -5.16
C ARG A 354 -18.60 1.15 -5.39
N THR A 355 -19.87 0.99 -5.70
CA THR A 355 -20.81 2.12 -5.62
C THR A 355 -20.98 2.58 -4.17
N ALA A 356 -21.33 3.85 -3.96
CA ALA A 356 -21.56 4.37 -2.61
C ALA A 356 -22.71 3.62 -1.87
N GLU A 357 -23.67 3.07 -2.59
CA GLU A 357 -24.74 2.24 -2.03
C GLU A 357 -24.17 0.92 -1.50
N ILE A 358 -23.39 0.23 -2.32
CA ILE A 358 -22.77 -1.05 -1.96
C ILE A 358 -21.80 -0.87 -0.80
N SER A 359 -20.92 0.13 -0.83
CA SER A 359 -19.99 0.39 0.28
C SER A 359 -20.71 0.61 1.61
N ARG A 360 -21.81 1.40 1.62
CA ARG A 360 -22.63 1.58 2.82
C ARG A 360 -23.33 0.31 3.29
N LEU A 361 -23.81 -0.50 2.36
CA LEU A 361 -24.44 -1.80 2.67
C LEU A 361 -23.42 -2.75 3.29
N GLU A 362 -22.29 -2.91 2.64
CA GLU A 362 -21.19 -3.80 3.03
C GLU A 362 -20.66 -3.45 4.43
N ASN A 363 -20.36 -2.18 4.69
CA ASN A 363 -19.89 -1.71 6.00
C ASN A 363 -20.96 -1.96 7.10
N ARG A 364 -22.25 -1.74 6.82
CA ARG A 364 -23.32 -2.03 7.76
C ARG A 364 -23.41 -3.52 8.08
N LEU A 365 -23.38 -4.38 7.06
CA LEU A 365 -23.43 -5.83 7.23
C LEU A 365 -22.18 -6.35 7.96
N TRP A 366 -21.02 -5.74 7.69
CA TRP A 366 -19.77 -6.07 8.38
C TRP A 366 -19.82 -5.77 9.87
N LEU A 367 -20.28 -4.58 10.24
CA LEU A 367 -20.47 -4.22 11.64
C LEU A 367 -21.47 -5.16 12.35
N GLN A 368 -22.56 -5.53 11.66
CA GLN A 368 -23.52 -6.49 12.17
C GLN A 368 -22.86 -7.87 12.36
N LEU A 369 -22.10 -8.36 11.41
CA LEU A 369 -21.35 -9.63 11.51
C LEU A 369 -20.42 -9.64 12.73
N LYS A 370 -19.64 -8.58 12.91
CA LYS A 370 -18.67 -8.47 14.02
C LYS A 370 -19.36 -8.41 15.40
N SER A 371 -20.53 -7.79 15.48
CA SER A 371 -21.30 -7.69 16.73
C SER A 371 -22.02 -8.98 17.12
N GLY A 372 -21.98 -10.01 16.29
CA GLY A 372 -22.61 -11.31 16.59
C GLY A 372 -23.98 -11.53 15.95
N GLY A 373 -24.39 -10.68 15.01
CA GLY A 373 -25.51 -10.86 14.10
C GLY A 373 -26.76 -10.21 14.47
#